data_a5300cd69b6307cd5d2e738036dc3e77
#
_entry.id   a5300cd69b6307cd5d2e738036dc3e77
#
_cell.length_a   1.000
_cell.length_b   1.000
_cell.length_c   1.000
_cell.angle_alpha   90.00
_cell.angle_beta   90.00
_cell.angle_gamma   90.00
#
_symmetry.space_group_name_H-M   'P 1'
#
loop_
_entity.id
_entity.type
_entity.pdbx_description
1 polymer ?
#
loop_
_entity_poly.entity_id
_entity_poly.type
_entity_poly.pdbx_seq_one_letter_code
_entity_poly.pdbx_strand_id
1 'polypeptide(L)'
;MLAGVVFGGRLLELTAVASALAAFGVFCGLSGAVYLFNDVADREADQKHPLKRERPIASGELAVSTAVVVGVILGAAGIAAGFAINMRFGLIAATYICALLLYSVALKHVVIVDVLMIAAGFVLRAVGGAVAVDVPIGHWLLVCTTLLALFLALSKRRHELLLLAEGAMDHRRILEEYSPYLLDQMIGVVTSSTLIAYTVYATSADTAERLGTGKLGLTIPFVLYGIFRYLYLVHQKRGGGSPSAMLLTDRPLLGCVALWAASVIVLLYTPLGK
;
A
#
# COMPACT_ATOMS: atom_id res chain seq x y z
N MET A 1 -6.63 -4.73 2.56
CA MET A 1 -7.32 -5.99 2.88
C MET A 1 -8.43 -5.78 3.91
N LEU A 2 -8.09 -5.47 5.19
CA LEU A 2 -9.08 -5.34 6.27
C LEU A 2 -10.09 -4.19 6.11
N ALA A 3 -9.79 -3.18 5.29
CA ALA A 3 -10.71 -2.08 5.00
C ALA A 3 -12.08 -2.57 4.47
N GLY A 4 -12.12 -3.64 3.68
CA GLY A 4 -13.36 -4.23 3.19
C GLY A 4 -14.30 -4.68 4.31
N VAL A 5 -13.77 -5.30 5.36
CA VAL A 5 -14.57 -5.73 6.53
C VAL A 5 -15.06 -4.52 7.34
N VAL A 6 -14.19 -3.54 7.58
CA VAL A 6 -14.51 -2.34 8.38
C VAL A 6 -15.57 -1.49 7.69
N PHE A 7 -15.31 -1.07 6.44
CA PHE A 7 -16.21 -0.21 5.66
C PHE A 7 -17.36 -0.97 4.99
N GLY A 8 -17.35 -2.30 5.03
CA GLY A 8 -18.46 -3.15 4.62
C GLY A 8 -19.48 -3.44 5.72
N GLY A 9 -19.28 -2.92 6.93
CA GLY A 9 -20.18 -3.15 8.06
C GLY A 9 -20.14 -4.57 8.63
N ARG A 10 -19.16 -5.39 8.24
CA ARG A 10 -19.11 -6.83 8.60
C ARG A 10 -18.04 -7.17 9.66
N LEU A 11 -17.53 -6.19 10.38
CA LEU A 11 -16.47 -6.39 11.40
C LEU A 11 -16.92 -7.30 12.55
N LEU A 12 -18.22 -7.35 12.86
CA LEU A 12 -18.77 -8.18 13.92
C LEU A 12 -19.14 -9.59 13.45
N GLU A 13 -19.02 -9.90 12.16
CA GLU A 13 -19.27 -11.22 11.60
C GLU A 13 -17.97 -12.05 11.58
N LEU A 14 -17.90 -13.09 12.43
CA LEU A 14 -16.70 -13.93 12.57
C LEU A 14 -16.27 -14.56 11.24
N THR A 15 -17.22 -14.99 10.41
CA THR A 15 -16.95 -15.57 9.09
C THR A 15 -16.32 -14.57 8.13
N ALA A 16 -16.79 -13.30 8.11
CA ALA A 16 -16.23 -12.26 7.29
C ALA A 16 -14.81 -11.90 7.76
N VAL A 17 -14.58 -11.81 9.07
CA VAL A 17 -13.24 -11.58 9.64
C VAL A 17 -12.29 -12.72 9.29
N ALA A 18 -12.73 -13.99 9.43
CA ALA A 18 -11.92 -15.15 9.06
C ALA A 18 -11.55 -15.14 7.57
N SER A 19 -12.52 -14.85 6.67
CA SER A 19 -12.26 -14.72 5.24
C SER A 19 -11.27 -13.58 4.91
N ALA A 20 -11.39 -12.44 5.59
CA ALA A 20 -10.46 -11.32 5.41
C ALA A 20 -9.03 -11.67 5.89
N LEU A 21 -8.91 -12.39 6.99
CA LEU A 21 -7.61 -12.86 7.50
C LEU A 21 -7.00 -13.92 6.57
N ALA A 22 -7.81 -14.85 6.05
CA ALA A 22 -7.36 -15.81 5.05
C ALA A 22 -6.86 -15.11 3.78
N ALA A 23 -7.64 -14.16 3.25
CA ALA A 23 -7.26 -13.34 2.12
C ALA A 23 -5.98 -12.53 2.39
N PHE A 24 -5.83 -11.98 3.60
CA PHE A 24 -4.60 -11.29 4.01
C PHE A 24 -3.40 -12.25 3.99
N GLY A 25 -3.54 -13.46 4.53
CA GLY A 25 -2.49 -14.50 4.50
C GLY A 25 -2.08 -14.87 3.07
N VAL A 26 -3.05 -15.04 2.15
CA VAL A 26 -2.79 -15.28 0.72
C VAL A 26 -1.95 -14.15 0.13
N PHE A 27 -2.32 -12.89 0.33
CA PHE A 27 -1.55 -11.76 -0.20
C PHE A 27 -0.19 -11.59 0.47
N CYS A 28 -0.01 -11.99 1.73
CA CYS A 28 1.31 -12.06 2.36
C CYS A 28 2.20 -13.08 1.65
N GLY A 29 1.70 -14.27 1.36
CA GLY A 29 2.43 -15.30 0.60
C GLY A 29 2.78 -14.83 -0.82
N LEU A 30 1.82 -14.27 -1.56
CA LEU A 30 2.04 -13.72 -2.91
C LEU A 30 3.06 -12.57 -2.90
N SER A 31 2.99 -11.67 -1.91
CA SER A 31 3.96 -10.59 -1.76
C SER A 31 5.36 -11.15 -1.46
N GLY A 32 5.46 -12.16 -0.59
CA GLY A 32 6.72 -12.86 -0.31
C GLY A 32 7.33 -13.47 -1.57
N ALA A 33 6.52 -14.14 -2.40
CA ALA A 33 6.95 -14.68 -3.68
C ALA A 33 7.52 -13.59 -4.60
N VAL A 34 6.80 -12.47 -4.75
CA VAL A 34 7.25 -11.32 -5.56
C VAL A 34 8.56 -10.74 -5.04
N TYR A 35 8.72 -10.60 -3.71
CA TYR A 35 9.97 -10.12 -3.12
C TYR A 35 11.13 -11.06 -3.39
N LEU A 36 10.94 -12.37 -3.28
CA LEU A 36 11.99 -13.36 -3.62
C LEU A 36 12.42 -13.22 -5.08
N PHE A 37 11.49 -13.15 -6.02
CA PHE A 37 11.80 -12.97 -7.43
C PHE A 37 12.48 -11.62 -7.72
N ASN A 38 12.04 -10.55 -7.06
CA ASN A 38 12.67 -9.24 -7.21
C ASN A 38 14.11 -9.24 -6.67
N ASP A 39 14.36 -9.82 -5.49
CA ASP A 39 15.69 -9.90 -4.90
C ASP A 39 16.62 -10.82 -5.71
N VAL A 40 16.10 -11.86 -6.37
CA VAL A 40 16.86 -12.66 -7.34
C VAL A 40 17.23 -11.83 -8.58
N ALA A 41 16.25 -11.09 -9.13
CA ALA A 41 16.48 -10.25 -10.31
C ALA A 41 17.44 -9.08 -10.03
N ASP A 42 17.41 -8.52 -8.83
CA ASP A 42 18.23 -7.37 -8.42
C ASP A 42 19.55 -7.78 -7.74
N ARG A 43 19.88 -9.09 -7.64
CA ARG A 43 21.00 -9.63 -6.86
C ARG A 43 22.33 -8.91 -7.12
N GLU A 44 22.71 -8.73 -8.38
CA GLU A 44 23.99 -8.10 -8.75
C GLU A 44 24.03 -6.61 -8.35
N ALA A 45 22.92 -5.92 -8.49
CA ALA A 45 22.78 -4.51 -8.08
C ALA A 45 22.78 -4.40 -6.54
N ASP A 46 22.07 -5.31 -5.85
CA ASP A 46 22.01 -5.34 -4.39
C ASP A 46 23.38 -5.66 -3.76
N GLN A 47 24.21 -6.50 -4.37
CA GLN A 47 25.59 -6.78 -3.90
C GLN A 47 26.47 -5.53 -3.87
N LYS A 48 26.24 -4.60 -4.80
CA LYS A 48 27.00 -3.33 -4.89
C LYS A 48 26.45 -2.26 -3.96
N HIS A 49 25.23 -2.41 -3.45
CA HIS A 49 24.56 -1.42 -2.64
C HIS A 49 24.98 -1.52 -1.16
N PRO A 50 25.36 -0.41 -0.49
CA PRO A 50 25.94 -0.43 0.86
C PRO A 50 25.04 -1.08 1.93
N LEU A 51 23.71 -0.94 1.82
CA LEU A 51 22.76 -1.51 2.77
C LEU A 51 22.11 -2.81 2.28
N LYS A 52 21.85 -2.92 0.95
CA LYS A 52 21.14 -4.08 0.41
C LYS A 52 22.03 -5.30 0.21
N ARG A 53 23.36 -5.14 0.21
CA ARG A 53 24.31 -6.26 0.15
C ARG A 53 24.16 -7.27 1.31
N GLU A 54 23.52 -6.84 2.40
CA GLU A 54 23.21 -7.67 3.57
C GLU A 54 21.94 -8.50 3.38
N ARG A 55 21.18 -8.31 2.28
CA ARG A 55 20.01 -9.15 2.00
C ARG A 55 20.42 -10.60 1.81
N PRO A 56 19.63 -11.58 2.30
CA PRO A 56 20.00 -13.00 2.29
C PRO A 56 20.40 -13.57 0.91
N ILE A 57 19.77 -13.08 -0.18
CA ILE A 57 20.10 -13.53 -1.55
C ILE A 57 21.36 -12.81 -2.07
N ALA A 58 21.52 -11.54 -1.78
CA ALA A 58 22.69 -10.76 -2.19
C ALA A 58 23.95 -11.19 -1.43
N SER A 59 23.86 -11.42 -0.11
CA SER A 59 24.95 -11.90 0.74
C SER A 59 25.36 -13.36 0.47
N GLY A 60 24.47 -14.15 -0.16
CA GLY A 60 24.67 -15.58 -0.41
C GLY A 60 24.23 -16.50 0.73
N GLU A 61 23.64 -15.96 1.81
CA GLU A 61 23.02 -16.78 2.88
C GLU A 61 21.88 -17.64 2.35
N LEU A 62 21.11 -17.13 1.38
CA LEU A 62 20.05 -17.86 0.71
C LEU A 62 20.44 -18.10 -0.76
N ALA A 63 20.54 -19.39 -1.12
CA ALA A 63 20.83 -19.77 -2.50
C ALA A 63 19.73 -19.30 -3.46
N VAL A 64 20.10 -18.81 -4.64
CA VAL A 64 19.17 -18.35 -5.68
C VAL A 64 18.17 -19.46 -6.06
N SER A 65 18.64 -20.71 -6.21
CA SER A 65 17.77 -21.85 -6.52
C SER A 65 16.70 -22.07 -5.46
N THR A 66 17.06 -21.98 -4.18
CA THR A 66 16.12 -22.10 -3.05
C THR A 66 15.11 -20.97 -3.07
N ALA A 67 15.56 -19.72 -3.28
CA ALA A 67 14.68 -18.55 -3.37
C ALA A 67 13.66 -18.69 -4.51
N VAL A 68 14.09 -19.17 -5.69
CA VAL A 68 13.20 -19.39 -6.84
C VAL A 68 12.19 -20.49 -6.52
N VAL A 69 12.63 -21.64 -5.99
CA VAL A 69 11.73 -22.75 -5.64
C VAL A 69 10.68 -22.33 -4.61
N VAL A 70 11.12 -21.66 -3.53
CA VAL A 70 10.19 -21.14 -2.50
C VAL A 70 9.26 -20.10 -3.09
N GLY A 71 9.74 -19.19 -3.94
CA GLY A 71 8.92 -18.19 -4.63
C GLY A 71 7.84 -18.82 -5.52
N VAL A 72 8.19 -19.88 -6.28
CA VAL A 72 7.22 -20.62 -7.12
C VAL A 72 6.18 -21.32 -6.24
N ILE A 73 6.60 -22.00 -5.18
CA ILE A 73 5.67 -22.68 -4.25
C ILE A 73 4.72 -21.68 -3.60
N LEU A 74 5.23 -20.57 -3.07
CA LEU A 74 4.39 -19.53 -2.45
C LEU A 74 3.43 -18.91 -3.45
N GLY A 75 3.89 -18.63 -4.67
CA GLY A 75 3.06 -18.08 -5.74
C GLY A 75 1.93 -19.04 -6.15
N ALA A 76 2.28 -20.30 -6.42
CA ALA A 76 1.31 -21.32 -6.81
C ALA A 76 0.30 -21.63 -5.69
N ALA A 77 0.78 -21.80 -4.45
CA ALA A 77 -0.07 -22.03 -3.29
C ALA A 77 -0.98 -20.82 -3.01
N GLY A 78 -0.45 -19.59 -3.13
CA GLY A 78 -1.24 -18.38 -2.96
C GLY A 78 -2.34 -18.23 -4.01
N ILE A 79 -2.06 -18.53 -5.28
CA ILE A 79 -3.08 -18.52 -6.35
C ILE A 79 -4.12 -19.61 -6.10
N ALA A 80 -3.71 -20.84 -5.78
CA ALA A 80 -4.61 -21.96 -5.50
C ALA A 80 -5.52 -21.65 -4.29
N ALA A 81 -4.95 -21.15 -3.19
CA ALA A 81 -5.69 -20.70 -2.03
C ALA A 81 -6.64 -19.53 -2.38
N GLY A 82 -6.22 -18.64 -3.27
CA GLY A 82 -7.07 -17.56 -3.76
C GLY A 82 -8.33 -18.07 -4.47
N PHE A 83 -8.20 -19.03 -5.37
CA PHE A 83 -9.33 -19.67 -6.03
C PHE A 83 -10.20 -20.51 -5.07
N ALA A 84 -9.61 -21.08 -4.01
CA ALA A 84 -10.35 -21.78 -2.98
C ALA A 84 -11.25 -20.84 -2.14
N ILE A 85 -10.88 -19.56 -1.98
CA ILE A 85 -11.74 -18.55 -1.33
C ILE A 85 -12.95 -18.24 -2.23
N ASN A 86 -12.72 -17.74 -3.44
CA ASN A 86 -13.70 -17.61 -4.52
C ASN A 86 -13.01 -17.28 -5.86
N MET A 87 -13.74 -17.52 -6.97
CA MET A 87 -13.20 -17.31 -8.34
C MET A 87 -12.72 -15.87 -8.57
N ARG A 88 -13.48 -14.87 -8.13
CA ARG A 88 -13.13 -13.44 -8.33
C ARG A 88 -11.85 -13.08 -7.57
N PHE A 89 -11.71 -13.56 -6.34
CA PHE A 89 -10.53 -13.32 -5.52
C PHE A 89 -9.30 -14.01 -6.14
N GLY A 90 -9.43 -15.25 -6.62
CA GLY A 90 -8.37 -15.96 -7.33
C GLY A 90 -7.87 -15.21 -8.57
N LEU A 91 -8.78 -14.62 -9.37
CA LEU A 91 -8.41 -13.78 -10.52
C LEU A 91 -7.65 -12.52 -10.09
N ILE A 92 -8.07 -11.86 -9.00
CA ILE A 92 -7.37 -10.69 -8.46
C ILE A 92 -5.97 -11.08 -7.95
N ALA A 93 -5.85 -12.22 -7.27
CA ALA A 93 -4.58 -12.75 -6.79
C ALA A 93 -3.60 -13.06 -7.96
N ALA A 94 -4.10 -13.67 -9.02
CA ALA A 94 -3.34 -13.93 -10.25
C ALA A 94 -2.92 -12.63 -10.94
N THR A 95 -3.84 -11.67 -11.08
CA THR A 95 -3.54 -10.35 -11.65
C THR A 95 -2.48 -9.63 -10.83
N TYR A 96 -2.57 -9.69 -9.49
CA TYR A 96 -1.60 -9.08 -8.59
C TYR A 96 -0.18 -9.62 -8.80
N ILE A 97 0.00 -10.94 -8.80
CA ILE A 97 1.34 -11.52 -8.97
C ILE A 97 1.89 -11.24 -10.38
N CYS A 98 1.07 -11.37 -11.43
CA CYS A 98 1.47 -11.06 -12.81
C CYS A 98 1.89 -9.58 -12.95
N ALA A 99 1.09 -8.65 -12.43
CA ALA A 99 1.38 -7.22 -12.49
C ALA A 99 2.69 -6.87 -11.76
N LEU A 100 2.94 -7.45 -10.59
CA LEU A 100 4.15 -7.15 -9.83
C LEU A 100 5.40 -7.89 -10.36
N LEU A 101 5.26 -9.04 -10.98
CA LEU A 101 6.37 -9.67 -11.71
C LEU A 101 6.74 -8.84 -12.93
N LEU A 102 5.75 -8.36 -13.70
CA LEU A 102 5.97 -7.46 -14.82
C LEU A 102 6.61 -6.14 -14.37
N TYR A 103 6.19 -5.60 -13.22
CA TYR A 103 6.84 -4.46 -12.58
C TYR A 103 8.32 -4.76 -12.28
N SER A 104 8.62 -5.89 -11.67
CA SER A 104 9.99 -6.25 -11.28
C SER A 104 10.94 -6.39 -12.46
N VAL A 105 10.42 -6.86 -13.62
CA VAL A 105 11.26 -7.09 -14.81
C VAL A 105 11.37 -5.85 -15.69
N ALA A 106 10.28 -5.14 -15.92
CA ALA A 106 10.19 -4.10 -16.95
C ALA A 106 9.74 -2.73 -16.44
N LEU A 107 8.58 -2.67 -15.76
CA LEU A 107 7.89 -1.40 -15.52
C LEU A 107 8.55 -0.53 -14.44
N LYS A 108 9.38 -1.10 -13.57
CA LYS A 108 10.15 -0.34 -12.58
C LYS A 108 11.20 0.61 -13.18
N HIS A 109 11.45 0.50 -14.49
CA HIS A 109 12.39 1.34 -15.24
C HIS A 109 11.69 2.43 -16.08
N VAL A 110 10.36 2.50 -16.03
CA VAL A 110 9.57 3.48 -16.79
C VAL A 110 9.06 4.56 -15.85
N VAL A 111 9.44 5.81 -16.13
CA VAL A 111 9.09 7.00 -15.31
C VAL A 111 7.58 7.12 -15.15
N ILE A 112 7.13 7.48 -13.96
CA ILE A 112 5.72 7.57 -13.54
C ILE A 112 5.04 6.19 -13.47
N VAL A 113 5.26 5.29 -14.44
CA VAL A 113 4.67 3.95 -14.42
C VAL A 113 5.14 3.16 -13.19
N ASP A 114 6.37 3.36 -12.74
CA ASP A 114 6.93 2.72 -11.55
C ASP A 114 6.10 3.05 -10.27
N VAL A 115 5.70 4.29 -10.07
CA VAL A 115 4.86 4.67 -8.91
C VAL A 115 3.40 4.28 -9.10
N LEU A 116 2.87 4.35 -10.34
CA LEU A 116 1.52 3.90 -10.66
C LEU A 116 1.35 2.39 -10.42
N MET A 117 2.34 1.57 -10.75
CA MET A 117 2.30 0.13 -10.52
C MET A 117 2.34 -0.23 -9.02
N ILE A 118 3.10 0.54 -8.22
CA ILE A 118 3.05 0.40 -6.76
C ILE A 118 1.64 0.69 -6.25
N ALA A 119 1.02 1.79 -6.70
CA ALA A 119 -0.34 2.14 -6.31
C ALA A 119 -1.36 1.07 -6.76
N ALA A 120 -1.24 0.54 -7.98
CA ALA A 120 -2.07 -0.54 -8.49
C ALA A 120 -1.99 -1.79 -7.60
N GLY A 121 -0.81 -2.15 -7.09
CA GLY A 121 -0.63 -3.24 -6.13
C GLY A 121 -1.42 -3.01 -4.82
N PHE A 122 -1.48 -1.78 -4.31
CA PHE A 122 -2.29 -1.44 -3.14
C PHE A 122 -3.78 -1.51 -3.44
N VAL A 123 -4.21 -1.03 -4.60
CA VAL A 123 -5.61 -1.11 -5.05
C VAL A 123 -6.05 -2.56 -5.20
N LEU A 124 -5.25 -3.42 -5.85
CA LEU A 124 -5.57 -4.84 -5.98
C LEU A 124 -5.73 -5.54 -4.63
N ARG A 125 -4.91 -5.17 -3.63
CA ARG A 125 -5.07 -5.68 -2.26
C ARG A 125 -6.37 -5.17 -1.62
N ALA A 126 -6.74 -3.90 -1.81
CA ALA A 126 -7.99 -3.35 -1.27
C ALA A 126 -9.21 -4.02 -1.91
N VAL A 127 -9.20 -4.15 -3.25
CA VAL A 127 -10.24 -4.85 -4.02
C VAL A 127 -10.33 -6.32 -3.60
N GLY A 128 -9.20 -7.02 -3.52
CA GLY A 128 -9.15 -8.41 -3.06
C GLY A 128 -9.76 -8.59 -1.68
N GLY A 129 -9.45 -7.68 -0.74
CA GLY A 129 -10.04 -7.72 0.60
C GLY A 129 -11.56 -7.58 0.62
N ALA A 130 -12.12 -6.70 -0.20
CA ALA A 130 -13.57 -6.52 -0.31
C ALA A 130 -14.26 -7.71 -1.00
N VAL A 131 -13.65 -8.22 -2.08
CA VAL A 131 -14.16 -9.40 -2.80
C VAL A 131 -14.12 -10.67 -1.94
N ALA A 132 -13.10 -10.83 -1.09
CA ALA A 132 -12.99 -11.98 -0.20
C ALA A 132 -14.13 -12.05 0.84
N VAL A 133 -14.70 -10.89 1.20
CA VAL A 133 -15.81 -10.78 2.17
C VAL A 133 -17.15 -10.46 1.51
N ASP A 134 -17.20 -10.52 0.18
CA ASP A 134 -18.39 -10.24 -0.64
C ASP A 134 -19.06 -8.90 -0.31
N VAL A 135 -18.24 -7.84 -0.26
CA VAL A 135 -18.68 -6.47 0.02
C VAL A 135 -18.48 -5.62 -1.22
N PRO A 136 -19.48 -4.81 -1.65
CA PRO A 136 -19.32 -3.90 -2.77
C PRO A 136 -18.29 -2.80 -2.42
N ILE A 137 -17.40 -2.52 -3.39
CA ILE A 137 -16.35 -1.52 -3.21
C ILE A 137 -16.89 -0.16 -3.65
N GLY A 138 -16.82 0.82 -2.75
CA GLY A 138 -17.14 2.20 -3.11
C GLY A 138 -16.09 2.81 -4.04
N HIS A 139 -16.52 3.50 -5.09
CA HIS A 139 -15.63 4.19 -6.01
C HIS A 139 -14.67 5.15 -5.28
N TRP A 140 -15.16 5.90 -4.30
CA TRP A 140 -14.37 6.83 -3.50
C TRP A 140 -13.32 6.14 -2.65
N LEU A 141 -13.59 4.94 -2.13
CA LEU A 141 -12.60 4.16 -1.40
C LEU A 141 -11.43 3.77 -2.30
N LEU A 142 -11.71 3.39 -3.55
CA LEU A 142 -10.67 3.10 -4.54
C LEU A 142 -9.84 4.34 -4.88
N VAL A 143 -10.51 5.48 -5.12
CA VAL A 143 -9.83 6.76 -5.39
C VAL A 143 -8.92 7.14 -4.23
N CYS A 144 -9.43 7.14 -2.99
CA CYS A 144 -8.65 7.46 -1.80
C CYS A 144 -7.46 6.49 -1.61
N THR A 145 -7.68 5.18 -1.84
CA THR A 145 -6.61 4.17 -1.75
C THR A 145 -5.52 4.42 -2.79
N THR A 146 -5.90 4.71 -4.03
CA THR A 146 -4.98 5.00 -5.12
C THR A 146 -4.14 6.24 -4.82
N LEU A 147 -4.79 7.34 -4.45
CA LEU A 147 -4.12 8.61 -4.17
C LEU A 147 -3.18 8.49 -2.95
N LEU A 148 -3.63 7.83 -1.88
CA LEU A 148 -2.78 7.60 -0.71
C LEU A 148 -1.56 6.72 -1.06
N ALA A 149 -1.76 5.68 -1.86
CA ALA A 149 -0.66 4.82 -2.29
C ALA A 149 0.34 5.57 -3.18
N LEU A 150 -0.13 6.44 -4.09
CA LEU A 150 0.72 7.32 -4.89
C LEU A 150 1.49 8.30 -4.02
N PHE A 151 0.84 8.92 -3.03
CA PHE A 151 1.48 9.82 -2.08
C PHE A 151 2.66 9.14 -1.36
N LEU A 152 2.45 7.93 -0.85
CA LEU A 152 3.50 7.17 -0.17
C LEU A 152 4.62 6.73 -1.13
N ALA A 153 4.27 6.31 -2.35
CA ALA A 153 5.24 5.91 -3.37
C ALA A 153 6.11 7.09 -3.83
N LEU A 154 5.51 8.25 -4.11
CA LEU A 154 6.23 9.47 -4.50
C LEU A 154 7.13 9.98 -3.37
N SER A 155 6.64 9.96 -2.12
CA SER A 155 7.43 10.34 -0.95
C SER A 155 8.66 9.45 -0.78
N LYS A 156 8.51 8.14 -1.04
CA LYS A 156 9.63 7.20 -1.05
C LYS A 156 10.63 7.49 -2.16
N ARG A 157 10.16 7.80 -3.38
CA ARG A 157 11.04 8.20 -4.50
C ARG A 157 11.83 9.45 -4.19
N ARG A 158 11.17 10.46 -3.60
CA ARG A 158 11.83 11.68 -3.16
C ARG A 158 12.97 11.40 -2.16
N HIS A 159 12.71 10.56 -1.18
CA HIS A 159 13.72 10.18 -0.18
C HIS A 159 14.90 9.43 -0.83
N GLU A 160 14.63 8.45 -1.69
CA GLU A 160 15.66 7.72 -2.44
C GLU A 160 16.51 8.68 -3.27
N LEU A 161 15.91 9.67 -3.96
CA LEU A 161 16.62 10.67 -4.76
C LEU A 161 17.54 11.57 -3.91
N LEU A 162 17.08 11.98 -2.72
CA LEU A 162 17.91 12.81 -1.82
C LEU A 162 19.11 12.02 -1.27
N LEU A 163 18.95 10.73 -0.97
CA LEU A 163 20.07 9.87 -0.55
C LEU A 163 21.09 9.67 -1.65
N LEU A 164 20.67 9.62 -2.92
CA LEU A 164 21.57 9.58 -4.08
C LEU A 164 22.41 10.85 -4.18
N ALA A 165 21.80 12.02 -4.03
CA ALA A 165 22.48 13.32 -4.09
C ALA A 165 23.55 13.45 -2.97
N GLU A 166 23.38 12.76 -1.85
CA GLU A 166 24.36 12.70 -0.75
C GLU A 166 25.46 11.62 -0.96
N GLY A 167 25.46 10.92 -2.12
CA GLY A 167 26.43 9.85 -2.41
C GLY A 167 26.21 8.56 -1.61
N ALA A 168 25.09 8.45 -0.91
CA ALA A 168 24.79 7.35 0.00
C ALA A 168 24.24 6.08 -0.70
N MET A 169 23.97 6.14 -2.01
CA MET A 169 23.35 5.02 -2.76
C MET A 169 23.98 4.87 -4.14
N ASP A 170 24.04 3.64 -4.61
CA ASP A 170 24.43 3.32 -5.99
C ASP A 170 23.22 3.55 -6.95
N HIS A 171 23.51 3.91 -8.19
CA HIS A 171 22.54 4.46 -9.14
C HIS A 171 21.38 3.51 -9.47
N ARG A 172 20.17 3.90 -9.08
CA ARG A 172 18.96 3.41 -9.73
C ARG A 172 18.66 4.33 -10.92
N ARG A 173 18.93 3.88 -12.12
CA ARG A 173 18.91 4.67 -13.38
C ARG A 173 17.62 5.50 -13.57
N ILE A 174 16.46 4.99 -13.12
CA ILE A 174 15.19 5.73 -13.21
C ILE A 174 15.16 7.00 -12.33
N LEU A 175 15.97 7.07 -11.26
CA LEU A 175 15.97 8.24 -10.38
C LEU A 175 16.63 9.46 -11.05
N GLU A 176 17.44 9.26 -12.08
CA GLU A 176 18.03 10.34 -12.89
C GLU A 176 16.97 11.12 -13.68
N GLU A 177 15.85 10.47 -14.00
CA GLU A 177 14.71 11.07 -14.72
C GLU A 177 13.80 11.91 -13.81
N TYR A 178 13.98 11.82 -12.49
CA TYR A 178 13.21 12.59 -11.52
C TYR A 178 14.05 13.74 -10.96
N SER A 179 13.43 14.89 -10.73
CA SER A 179 14.00 15.95 -9.92
C SER A 179 13.26 16.07 -8.59
N PRO A 180 13.90 16.58 -7.51
CA PRO A 180 13.21 16.86 -6.26
C PRO A 180 12.02 17.79 -6.46
N TYR A 181 12.18 18.81 -7.32
CA TYR A 181 11.12 19.75 -7.67
C TYR A 181 9.90 19.06 -8.32
N LEU A 182 10.13 18.20 -9.32
CA LEU A 182 9.06 17.43 -9.96
C LEU A 182 8.30 16.55 -8.96
N LEU A 183 9.04 15.83 -8.11
CA LEU A 183 8.44 14.98 -7.08
C LEU A 183 7.65 15.80 -6.06
N ASP A 184 8.13 16.98 -5.65
CA ASP A 184 7.42 17.87 -4.74
C ASP A 184 6.11 18.39 -5.36
N GLN A 185 6.10 18.73 -6.66
CA GLN A 185 4.88 19.09 -7.38
C GLN A 185 3.89 17.93 -7.44
N MET A 186 4.35 16.73 -7.81
CA MET A 186 3.48 15.54 -7.87
C MET A 186 2.91 15.18 -6.48
N ILE A 187 3.71 15.27 -5.42
CA ILE A 187 3.28 15.07 -4.03
C ILE A 187 2.20 16.11 -3.68
N GLY A 188 2.40 17.38 -4.01
CA GLY A 188 1.43 18.45 -3.77
C GLY A 188 0.09 18.20 -4.46
N VAL A 189 0.11 17.81 -5.73
CA VAL A 189 -1.12 17.46 -6.49
C VAL A 189 -1.83 16.28 -5.85
N VAL A 190 -1.11 15.19 -5.54
CA VAL A 190 -1.71 13.97 -5.00
C VAL A 190 -2.25 14.17 -3.59
N THR A 191 -1.55 14.92 -2.72
CA THR A 191 -2.03 15.20 -1.37
C THR A 191 -3.30 16.05 -1.35
N SER A 192 -3.35 17.10 -2.17
CA SER A 192 -4.54 17.93 -2.32
C SER A 192 -5.72 17.12 -2.85
N SER A 193 -5.49 16.29 -3.87
CA SER A 193 -6.49 15.39 -4.42
C SER A 193 -6.97 14.36 -3.39
N THR A 194 -6.06 13.81 -2.58
CA THR A 194 -6.40 12.85 -1.51
C THR A 194 -7.35 13.47 -0.49
N LEU A 195 -7.05 14.69 -0.06
CA LEU A 195 -7.88 15.41 0.92
C LEU A 195 -9.26 15.71 0.36
N ILE A 196 -9.33 16.20 -0.89
CA ILE A 196 -10.61 16.47 -1.57
C ILE A 196 -11.42 15.18 -1.74
N ALA A 197 -10.78 14.11 -2.26
CA ALA A 197 -11.45 12.83 -2.47
C ALA A 197 -11.98 12.24 -1.15
N TYR A 198 -11.19 12.32 -0.07
CA TYR A 198 -11.65 11.87 1.24
C TYR A 198 -12.80 12.73 1.78
N THR A 199 -12.75 14.04 1.60
CA THR A 199 -13.83 14.95 2.02
C THR A 199 -15.12 14.63 1.28
N VAL A 200 -15.06 14.47 -0.06
CA VAL A 200 -16.24 14.08 -0.86
C VAL A 200 -16.76 12.69 -0.42
N TYR A 201 -15.86 11.71 -0.23
CA TYR A 201 -16.24 10.39 0.29
C TYR A 201 -16.98 10.51 1.63
N ALA A 202 -16.41 11.24 2.59
CA ALA A 202 -16.92 11.32 3.96
C ALA A 202 -18.23 12.12 4.08
N THR A 203 -18.55 12.96 3.09
CA THR A 203 -19.74 13.82 3.09
C THR A 203 -20.79 13.45 2.03
N SER A 204 -20.50 12.48 1.14
CA SER A 204 -21.44 12.09 0.09
C SER A 204 -22.65 11.34 0.63
N ALA A 205 -23.82 11.60 0.04
CA ALA A 205 -25.08 10.91 0.39
C ALA A 205 -24.97 9.39 0.11
N ASP A 206 -24.35 8.98 -0.99
CA ASP A 206 -24.11 7.57 -1.32
C ASP A 206 -23.29 6.85 -0.22
N THR A 207 -22.25 7.50 0.31
CA THR A 207 -21.47 6.95 1.43
C THR A 207 -22.31 6.87 2.71
N ALA A 208 -23.09 7.91 3.00
CA ALA A 208 -23.94 7.93 4.18
C ALA A 208 -25.01 6.82 4.14
N GLU A 209 -25.64 6.60 3.00
CA GLU A 209 -26.61 5.53 2.79
C GLU A 209 -25.97 4.15 2.95
N ARG A 210 -24.82 3.93 2.31
CA ARG A 210 -24.09 2.64 2.35
C ARG A 210 -23.52 2.29 3.72
N LEU A 211 -23.06 3.29 4.48
CA LEU A 211 -22.44 3.08 5.79
C LEU A 211 -23.45 3.23 6.95
N GLY A 212 -24.66 3.69 6.67
CA GLY A 212 -25.69 3.95 7.69
C GLY A 212 -25.37 5.12 8.62
N THR A 213 -24.44 6.02 8.21
CA THR A 213 -24.08 7.22 8.98
C THR A 213 -23.67 8.38 8.09
N GLY A 214 -24.23 9.56 8.36
CA GLY A 214 -23.82 10.82 7.73
C GLY A 214 -22.71 11.57 8.49
N LYS A 215 -22.21 11.00 9.60
CA LYS A 215 -21.26 11.68 10.49
C LYS A 215 -19.79 11.43 10.17
N LEU A 216 -19.49 10.66 9.09
CA LEU A 216 -18.10 10.33 8.73
C LEU A 216 -17.23 11.57 8.46
N GLY A 217 -17.84 12.69 8.09
CA GLY A 217 -17.17 13.99 7.95
C GLY A 217 -16.40 14.46 9.19
N LEU A 218 -16.78 13.99 10.40
CA LEU A 218 -16.06 14.30 11.64
C LEU A 218 -14.64 13.71 11.67
N THR A 219 -14.32 12.79 10.77
CA THR A 219 -12.99 12.19 10.67
C THR A 219 -12.04 12.98 9.76
N ILE A 220 -12.53 13.97 8.99
CA ILE A 220 -11.72 14.79 8.07
C ILE A 220 -10.54 15.48 8.76
N PRO A 221 -10.66 16.06 9.98
CA PRO A 221 -9.54 16.70 10.65
C PRO A 221 -8.36 15.76 10.93
N PHE A 222 -8.64 14.48 11.21
CA PHE A 222 -7.56 13.48 11.41
C PHE A 222 -6.82 13.20 10.10
N VAL A 223 -7.52 13.08 8.97
CA VAL A 223 -6.88 12.86 7.67
C VAL A 223 -6.05 14.08 7.27
N LEU A 224 -6.57 15.29 7.47
CA LEU A 224 -5.84 16.53 7.23
C LEU A 224 -4.55 16.60 8.06
N TYR A 225 -4.66 16.38 9.37
CA TYR A 225 -3.50 16.38 10.26
C TYR A 225 -2.49 15.28 9.88
N GLY A 226 -2.96 14.06 9.59
CA GLY A 226 -2.12 12.94 9.19
C GLY A 226 -1.30 13.24 7.93
N ILE A 227 -1.93 13.81 6.90
CA ILE A 227 -1.26 14.24 5.66
C ILE A 227 -0.23 15.34 5.97
N PHE A 228 -0.59 16.38 6.71
CA PHE A 228 0.33 17.47 7.03
C PHE A 228 1.48 17.01 7.92
N ARG A 229 1.22 16.13 8.90
CA ARG A 229 2.28 15.54 9.72
C ARG A 229 3.24 14.71 8.89
N TYR A 230 2.72 13.90 7.97
CA TYR A 230 3.55 13.10 7.07
C TYR A 230 4.40 13.98 6.15
N LEU A 231 3.82 15.05 5.55
CA LEU A 231 4.56 16.04 4.76
C LEU A 231 5.66 16.72 5.57
N TYR A 232 5.38 17.10 6.83
CA TYR A 232 6.39 17.64 7.72
C TYR A 232 7.55 16.65 7.93
N LEU A 233 7.25 15.37 8.16
CA LEU A 233 8.29 14.34 8.33
C LEU A 233 9.11 14.15 7.06
N VAL A 234 8.49 14.16 5.89
CA VAL A 234 9.17 14.01 4.58
C VAL A 234 10.09 15.21 4.29
N HIS A 235 9.61 16.44 4.49
CA HIS A 235 10.33 17.64 4.06
C HIS A 235 11.28 18.19 5.13
N GLN A 236 10.90 18.15 6.42
CA GLN A 236 11.70 18.73 7.50
C GLN A 236 12.58 17.70 8.22
N LYS A 237 12.13 16.44 8.31
CA LYS A 237 12.88 15.37 9.00
C LYS A 237 13.58 14.42 8.03
N ARG A 238 13.58 14.74 6.72
CA ARG A 238 14.17 13.91 5.65
C ARG A 238 13.69 12.45 5.69
N GLY A 239 12.46 12.24 6.16
CA GLY A 239 11.80 10.93 6.17
C GLY A 239 11.29 10.52 4.80
N GLY A 240 10.45 9.47 4.75
CA GLY A 240 9.78 9.02 3.52
C GLY A 240 10.28 7.67 2.99
N GLY A 241 11.48 7.23 3.36
CA GLY A 241 12.05 5.97 2.86
C GLY A 241 11.27 4.72 3.27
N SER A 242 10.69 4.71 4.47
CA SER A 242 9.85 3.61 4.96
C SER A 242 8.58 4.17 5.62
N PRO A 243 7.43 4.18 4.91
CA PRO A 243 6.16 4.66 5.46
C PRO A 243 5.73 3.93 6.73
N SER A 244 5.94 2.61 6.79
CA SER A 244 5.61 1.81 7.97
C SER A 244 6.47 2.15 9.18
N ALA A 245 7.78 2.33 8.99
CA ALA A 245 8.67 2.75 10.06
C ALA A 245 8.29 4.16 10.57
N MET A 246 8.00 5.09 9.66
CA MET A 246 7.56 6.44 10.03
C MET A 246 6.27 6.42 10.85
N LEU A 247 5.29 5.61 10.45
CA LEU A 247 4.03 5.45 11.19
C LEU A 247 4.28 4.92 12.61
N LEU A 248 5.17 3.95 12.78
CA LEU A 248 5.41 3.30 14.07
C LEU A 248 6.34 4.12 15.00
N THR A 249 7.23 4.94 14.43
CA THR A 249 8.19 5.73 15.21
C THR A 249 7.70 7.12 15.57
N ASP A 250 6.85 7.73 14.71
CA ASP A 250 6.30 9.07 15.00
C ASP A 250 5.01 8.96 15.80
N ARG A 251 5.12 9.19 17.13
CA ARG A 251 3.99 9.10 18.06
C ARG A 251 2.80 9.98 17.68
N PRO A 252 2.95 11.25 17.23
CA PRO A 252 1.83 12.07 16.80
C PRO A 252 1.09 11.50 15.58
N LEU A 253 1.82 10.96 14.60
CA LEU A 253 1.22 10.32 13.42
C LEU A 253 0.49 9.03 13.80
N LEU A 254 1.12 8.18 14.62
CA LEU A 254 0.50 6.95 15.12
C LEU A 254 -0.77 7.25 15.91
N GLY A 255 -0.71 8.22 16.83
CA GLY A 255 -1.88 8.65 17.63
C GLY A 255 -3.01 9.16 16.75
N CYS A 256 -2.69 9.96 15.73
CA CYS A 256 -3.68 10.47 14.77
C CYS A 256 -4.37 9.33 14.00
N VAL A 257 -3.61 8.37 13.48
CA VAL A 257 -4.16 7.21 12.75
C VAL A 257 -5.00 6.32 13.67
N ALA A 258 -4.55 6.11 14.93
CA ALA A 258 -5.31 5.35 15.92
C ALA A 258 -6.64 6.03 16.28
N LEU A 259 -6.63 7.35 16.49
CA LEU A 259 -7.84 8.14 16.78
C LEU A 259 -8.79 8.15 15.58
N TRP A 260 -8.25 8.29 14.36
CA TRP A 260 -9.05 8.17 13.13
C TRP A 260 -9.74 6.81 13.05
N ALA A 261 -8.99 5.72 13.22
CA ALA A 261 -9.52 4.37 13.17
C ALA A 261 -10.58 4.11 14.26
N ALA A 262 -10.32 4.56 15.49
CA ALA A 262 -11.28 4.46 16.58
C ALA A 262 -12.55 5.27 16.28
N SER A 263 -12.41 6.49 15.77
CA SER A 263 -13.57 7.32 15.38
C SER A 263 -14.40 6.65 14.29
N VAL A 264 -13.77 6.10 13.25
CA VAL A 264 -14.46 5.35 12.20
C VAL A 264 -15.22 4.14 12.78
N ILE A 265 -14.59 3.37 13.64
CA ILE A 265 -15.25 2.20 14.29
C ILE A 265 -16.44 2.65 15.14
N VAL A 266 -16.27 3.69 15.95
CA VAL A 266 -17.36 4.24 16.78
C VAL A 266 -18.52 4.72 15.90
N LEU A 267 -18.25 5.45 14.83
CA LEU A 267 -19.28 5.98 13.95
C LEU A 267 -20.02 4.89 13.15
N LEU A 268 -19.35 3.80 12.79
CA LEU A 268 -19.95 2.73 12.00
C LEU A 268 -20.68 1.67 12.85
N TYR A 269 -20.18 1.41 14.06
CA TYR A 269 -20.60 0.23 14.84
C TYR A 269 -21.30 0.55 16.16
N THR A 270 -21.48 1.84 16.51
CA THR A 270 -22.20 2.23 17.73
C THR A 270 -23.43 3.11 17.42
N PRO A 271 -24.37 3.22 18.36
CA PRO A 271 -25.54 4.11 18.21
C PRO A 271 -25.17 5.60 18.06
N LEU A 272 -23.96 6.00 18.46
CA LEU A 272 -23.47 7.38 18.33
C LEU A 272 -23.30 7.83 16.88
N GLY A 273 -23.15 6.89 15.97
CA GLY A 273 -23.00 7.17 14.54
C GLY A 273 -24.31 7.27 13.77
N LYS A 274 -25.38 6.69 14.29
CA LYS A 274 -26.72 6.65 13.67
C LYS A 274 -27.56 7.92 13.88
#